data_e65770dad2103729f071d680756da08b
#
_entry.id   e65770dad2103729f071d680756da08b
#
_cell.length_a   1.000
_cell.length_b   1.000
_cell.length_c   1.000
_cell.angle_alpha   90.00
_cell.angle_beta   90.00
_cell.angle_gamma   90.00
#
_symmetry.space_group_name_H-M   'P 1'
#
loop_
_entity.id
_entity.type
_entity.pdbx_description
1 polymer ?
#
loop_
_entity_poly.entity_id
_entity_poly.type
_entity_poly.pdbx_seq_one_letter_code
_entity_poly.pdbx_strand_id
1 'polypeptide(L)'
;MSRATAGVVLLVLAARAAPAQGITVTVGPQLALASYREVASGLRYQGTGFAGGASARYRKLSAEAGVVRLTLDPAAGGTAASGFAATEVDVWVAYDLAPYASIEAGFIRRTADPEFDAQSVGAVRIGARSFYEIGPGATVLFRANYLAAPKFSGGGHAGFSIDLGLGLDVRLAGRLHGTAAYAFQRINRKTNPGGTGEIDAPIQGTVARVGLAVGF
;
A
#
# COMPACT_ATOMS: atom_id res chain seq x y z
N MET A 1 26.47 5.55 7.39
CA MET A 1 26.16 4.10 7.54
C MET A 1 24.82 3.96 8.25
N SER A 2 23.88 3.36 7.60
CA SER A 2 22.42 3.51 7.75
C SER A 2 21.83 2.78 8.96
N ARG A 3 21.02 3.50 9.76
CA ARG A 3 20.20 2.95 10.88
C ARG A 3 18.94 2.18 10.42
N ALA A 4 18.77 1.99 9.11
CA ALA A 4 17.57 1.36 8.55
C ALA A 4 17.57 -0.18 8.58
N THR A 5 18.73 -0.81 8.77
CA THR A 5 18.86 -2.29 8.71
C THR A 5 18.41 -2.99 10.01
N ALA A 6 18.32 -2.26 11.11
CA ALA A 6 17.94 -2.84 12.41
C ALA A 6 16.44 -3.13 12.56
N GLY A 7 15.58 -2.40 11.81
CA GLY A 7 14.12 -2.50 11.95
C GLY A 7 13.51 -3.80 11.38
N VAL A 8 14.08 -4.34 10.31
CA VAL A 8 13.53 -5.54 9.63
C VAL A 8 13.85 -6.81 10.42
N VAL A 9 14.99 -6.86 11.11
CA VAL A 9 15.40 -8.04 11.90
C VAL A 9 14.53 -8.21 13.16
N LEU A 10 14.05 -7.13 13.75
CA LEU A 10 13.23 -7.18 14.97
C LEU A 10 11.82 -7.75 14.72
N LEU A 11 11.25 -7.57 13.54
CA LEU A 11 9.93 -8.09 13.19
C LEU A 11 9.93 -9.62 13.04
N VAL A 12 11.03 -10.21 12.58
CA VAL A 12 11.17 -11.66 12.41
C VAL A 12 11.39 -12.36 13.77
N LEU A 13 11.99 -11.69 14.74
CA LEU A 13 12.24 -12.25 16.08
C LEU A 13 11.00 -12.22 16.98
N ALA A 14 10.07 -11.29 16.77
CA ALA A 14 8.81 -11.23 17.52
C ALA A 14 7.84 -12.38 17.17
N ALA A 15 7.98 -13.00 16.01
CA ALA A 15 7.15 -14.14 15.58
C ALA A 15 7.37 -15.45 16.34
N ARG A 16 8.33 -15.50 17.27
CA ARG A 16 8.55 -16.66 18.15
C ARG A 16 7.74 -16.66 19.45
N ALA A 17 6.97 -15.62 19.71
CA ALA A 17 6.19 -15.50 20.93
C ALA A 17 4.82 -16.19 20.77
N ALA A 18 4.75 -17.40 21.35
CA ALA A 18 3.58 -18.17 21.78
C ALA A 18 2.42 -18.35 20.80
N PRO A 19 1.94 -19.60 20.58
CA PRO A 19 0.65 -19.84 19.97
C PRO A 19 -0.44 -19.40 20.95
N ALA A 20 -0.79 -18.13 20.97
CA ALA A 20 -2.00 -17.67 21.59
C ALA A 20 -3.16 -18.31 20.78
N GLN A 21 -3.91 -19.19 21.42
CA GLN A 21 -5.00 -19.94 20.80
C GLN A 21 -5.92 -19.03 19.98
N GLY A 22 -5.93 -19.23 18.66
CA GLY A 22 -6.81 -18.50 17.73
C GLY A 22 -6.22 -17.25 17.06
N ILE A 23 -4.94 -16.96 17.17
CA ILE A 23 -4.28 -15.90 16.41
C ILE A 23 -3.48 -16.52 15.25
N THR A 24 -3.76 -16.10 14.02
CA THR A 24 -2.94 -16.42 12.85
C THR A 24 -2.14 -15.20 12.47
N VAL A 25 -0.82 -15.36 12.33
CA VAL A 25 0.09 -14.28 11.89
C VAL A 25 0.72 -14.69 10.57
N THR A 26 0.81 -13.75 9.64
CA THR A 26 1.48 -13.95 8.35
C THR A 26 2.50 -12.84 8.13
N VAL A 27 3.69 -13.19 7.71
CA VAL A 27 4.78 -12.24 7.43
C VAL A 27 5.49 -12.62 6.14
N GLY A 28 5.86 -11.65 5.31
CA GLY A 28 6.60 -11.96 4.09
C GLY A 28 7.21 -10.77 3.36
N PRO A 29 8.36 -11.01 2.69
CA PRO A 29 8.97 -10.07 1.76
C PRO A 29 8.31 -10.15 0.39
N GLN A 30 8.29 -9.00 -0.31
CA GLN A 30 7.74 -8.88 -1.67
C GLN A 30 8.64 -7.97 -2.52
N LEU A 31 8.67 -8.24 -3.81
CA LEU A 31 9.16 -7.30 -4.82
C LEU A 31 8.00 -6.41 -5.26
N ALA A 32 8.27 -5.15 -5.55
CA ALA A 32 7.28 -4.19 -5.98
C ALA A 32 7.66 -3.55 -7.32
N LEU A 33 6.66 -3.37 -8.18
CA LEU A 33 6.71 -2.59 -9.41
C LEU A 33 5.69 -1.47 -9.26
N ALA A 34 6.07 -0.23 -9.54
CA ALA A 34 5.20 0.91 -9.35
C ALA A 34 5.15 1.82 -10.58
N SER A 35 4.02 2.49 -10.76
CA SER A 35 3.92 3.68 -11.60
C SER A 35 3.26 4.81 -10.83
N TYR A 36 3.67 6.03 -11.14
CA TYR A 36 3.14 7.26 -10.56
C TYR A 36 2.93 8.29 -11.66
N ARG A 37 1.80 8.98 -11.61
CA ARG A 37 1.46 10.03 -12.57
C ARG A 37 0.77 11.18 -11.88
N GLU A 38 1.22 12.39 -12.14
CA GLU A 38 0.51 13.62 -11.85
C GLU A 38 -0.03 14.21 -13.16
N VAL A 39 -1.35 14.31 -13.28
CA VAL A 39 -1.99 14.57 -14.57
C VAL A 39 -1.76 16.01 -15.04
N ALA A 40 -1.82 16.99 -14.13
CA ALA A 40 -1.72 18.41 -14.49
C ALA A 40 -0.32 18.81 -14.94
N SER A 41 0.72 18.31 -14.28
CA SER A 41 2.11 18.62 -14.60
C SER A 41 2.68 17.72 -15.71
N GLY A 42 1.99 16.64 -16.05
CA GLY A 42 2.48 15.63 -16.99
C GLY A 42 3.61 14.75 -16.42
N LEU A 43 3.91 14.87 -15.13
CA LEU A 43 4.93 14.04 -14.47
C LEU A 43 4.53 12.57 -14.54
N ARG A 44 5.46 11.73 -14.96
CA ARG A 44 5.31 10.27 -15.02
C ARG A 44 6.56 9.60 -14.52
N TYR A 45 6.38 8.60 -13.68
CA TYR A 45 7.45 7.79 -13.11
C TYR A 45 7.10 6.33 -13.18
N GLN A 46 8.12 5.50 -13.31
CA GLN A 46 8.05 4.06 -13.15
C GLN A 46 9.18 3.62 -12.24
N GLY A 47 8.97 2.56 -11.50
CA GLY A 47 10.03 2.14 -10.61
C GLY A 47 9.83 0.76 -10.03
N THR A 48 10.84 0.35 -9.30
CA THR A 48 10.90 -0.92 -8.62
C THR A 48 11.22 -0.72 -7.15
N GLY A 49 10.99 -1.74 -6.35
CA GLY A 49 11.32 -1.67 -4.95
C GLY A 49 11.08 -2.96 -4.21
N PHE A 50 11.19 -2.85 -2.90
CA PHE A 50 10.95 -3.94 -1.96
C PHE A 50 9.79 -3.58 -1.05
N ALA A 51 9.00 -4.58 -0.73
CA ALA A 51 7.92 -4.46 0.22
C ALA A 51 8.05 -5.56 1.28
N GLY A 52 7.45 -5.30 2.42
CA GLY A 52 7.27 -6.27 3.48
C GLY A 52 5.97 -6.00 4.19
N GLY A 53 5.34 -7.05 4.71
CA GLY A 53 4.09 -6.90 5.42
C GLY A 53 3.92 -7.97 6.47
N ALA A 54 3.06 -7.65 7.42
CA ALA A 54 2.60 -8.57 8.44
C ALA A 54 1.09 -8.43 8.60
N SER A 55 0.43 -9.53 8.84
CA SER A 55 -0.98 -9.57 9.21
C SER A 55 -1.19 -10.43 10.42
N ALA A 56 -2.18 -10.07 11.22
CA ALA A 56 -2.64 -10.87 12.36
C ALA A 56 -4.17 -10.96 12.31
N ARG A 57 -4.70 -12.15 12.56
CA ARG A 57 -6.15 -12.39 12.61
C ARG A 57 -6.53 -13.07 13.91
N TYR A 58 -7.55 -12.53 14.54
CA TYR A 58 -8.18 -13.13 15.70
C TYR A 58 -9.70 -13.09 15.55
N ARG A 59 -10.33 -14.26 15.40
CA ARG A 59 -11.77 -14.38 15.15
C ARG A 59 -12.19 -13.55 13.92
N LYS A 60 -13.05 -12.54 14.14
CA LYS A 60 -13.59 -11.63 13.12
C LYS A 60 -12.73 -10.37 12.90
N LEU A 61 -11.70 -10.18 13.70
CA LEU A 61 -10.80 -9.02 13.58
C LEU A 61 -9.52 -9.42 12.88
N SER A 62 -9.05 -8.57 11.98
CA SER A 62 -7.70 -8.66 11.42
C SER A 62 -7.03 -7.30 11.43
N ALA A 63 -5.73 -7.30 11.60
CA ALA A 63 -4.86 -6.15 11.49
C ALA A 63 -3.75 -6.47 10.50
N GLU A 64 -3.39 -5.50 9.67
CA GLU A 64 -2.35 -5.63 8.66
C GLU A 64 -1.47 -4.39 8.70
N ALA A 65 -0.18 -4.57 8.50
CA ALA A 65 0.78 -3.47 8.34
C ALA A 65 1.72 -3.82 7.19
N GLY A 66 2.04 -2.82 6.37
CA GLY A 66 2.93 -2.96 5.24
C GLY A 66 3.86 -1.78 5.09
N VAL A 67 5.01 -2.03 4.49
CA VAL A 67 5.95 -1.01 4.06
C VAL A 67 6.43 -1.34 2.65
N VAL A 68 6.47 -0.32 1.80
CA VAL A 68 7.02 -0.42 0.44
C VAL A 68 8.05 0.69 0.29
N ARG A 69 9.26 0.35 -0.14
CA ARG A 69 10.28 1.33 -0.55
C ARG A 69 10.49 1.21 -2.05
N LEU A 70 10.30 2.32 -2.75
CA LEU A 70 10.36 2.42 -4.20
C LEU A 70 11.49 3.35 -4.62
N THR A 71 12.13 3.02 -5.73
CA THR A 71 12.93 3.97 -6.52
C THR A 71 12.16 4.23 -7.81
N LEU A 72 11.81 5.48 -8.04
CA LEU A 72 10.94 5.93 -9.14
C LEU A 72 11.77 6.77 -10.10
N ASP A 73 11.90 6.32 -11.33
CA ASP A 73 12.62 7.00 -12.40
C ASP A 73 11.65 7.65 -13.39
N PRO A 74 12.04 8.73 -14.08
CA PRO A 74 11.24 9.34 -15.13
C PRO A 74 10.81 8.32 -16.18
N ALA A 75 9.51 8.30 -16.48
CA ALA A 75 8.96 7.40 -17.49
C ALA A 75 8.80 8.09 -18.85
N ALA A 76 8.85 7.33 -19.92
CA ALA A 76 8.67 7.84 -21.28
C ALA A 76 7.34 8.59 -21.45
N GLY A 77 7.39 9.71 -22.16
CA GLY A 77 6.23 10.57 -22.43
C GLY A 77 5.77 11.40 -21.22
N GLY A 78 6.60 11.48 -20.17
CA GLY A 78 6.42 12.40 -19.05
C GLY A 78 7.33 13.62 -19.13
N THR A 79 7.09 14.59 -18.24
CA THR A 79 7.87 15.84 -18.09
C THR A 79 8.89 15.74 -16.96
N ALA A 80 8.99 14.62 -16.26
CA ALA A 80 9.91 14.41 -15.15
C ALA A 80 11.37 14.45 -15.62
N ALA A 81 12.21 15.22 -14.95
CA ALA A 81 13.61 15.38 -15.27
C ALA A 81 14.54 14.48 -14.42
N SER A 82 14.13 14.15 -13.20
CA SER A 82 14.90 13.32 -12.28
C SER A 82 13.98 12.36 -11.51
N GLY A 83 14.56 11.23 -11.07
CA GLY A 83 13.89 10.26 -10.23
C GLY A 83 13.93 10.61 -8.75
N PHE A 84 13.20 9.87 -7.94
CA PHE A 84 13.19 9.98 -6.48
C PHE A 84 12.92 8.64 -5.81
N ALA A 85 13.29 8.51 -4.54
CA ALA A 85 12.86 7.40 -3.72
C ALA A 85 11.65 7.79 -2.86
N ALA A 86 10.75 6.82 -2.67
CA ALA A 86 9.58 6.99 -1.82
C ALA A 86 9.41 5.79 -0.89
N THR A 87 8.95 6.04 0.32
CA THR A 87 8.55 5.01 1.27
C THR A 87 7.06 5.16 1.53
N GLU A 88 6.31 4.09 1.34
CA GLU A 88 4.90 4.02 1.68
C GLU A 88 4.71 3.07 2.85
N VAL A 89 4.00 3.52 3.87
CA VAL A 89 3.57 2.72 5.02
C VAL A 89 2.05 2.68 5.00
N ASP A 90 1.49 1.50 5.16
CA ASP A 90 0.07 1.29 5.32
C ASP A 90 -0.24 0.44 6.56
N VAL A 91 -1.37 0.74 7.20
CA VAL A 91 -1.88 0.00 8.35
C VAL A 91 -3.39 -0.15 8.21
N TRP A 92 -3.90 -1.32 8.47
CA TRP A 92 -5.31 -1.67 8.33
C TRP A 92 -5.84 -2.40 9.56
N VAL A 93 -7.10 -2.16 9.84
CA VAL A 93 -7.91 -3.00 10.72
C VAL A 93 -9.19 -3.35 9.96
N ALA A 94 -9.60 -4.60 10.01
CA ALA A 94 -10.83 -5.05 9.37
C ALA A 94 -11.67 -5.92 10.30
N TYR A 95 -12.98 -5.85 10.11
CA TYR A 95 -13.96 -6.65 10.82
C TYR A 95 -14.81 -7.44 9.82
N ASP A 96 -14.85 -8.77 10.00
CA ASP A 96 -15.60 -9.67 9.13
C ASP A 96 -17.10 -9.58 9.44
N LEU A 97 -17.87 -9.10 8.49
CA LEU A 97 -19.34 -9.10 8.53
C LEU A 97 -19.89 -10.45 8.09
N ALA A 98 -19.24 -11.07 7.11
CA ALA A 98 -19.57 -12.37 6.57
C ALA A 98 -18.28 -13.16 6.26
N PRO A 99 -18.34 -14.47 5.99
CA PRO A 99 -17.16 -15.26 5.65
C PRO A 99 -16.36 -14.73 4.45
N TYR A 100 -17.01 -13.99 3.58
CA TYR A 100 -16.45 -13.50 2.32
C TYR A 100 -16.39 -11.95 2.25
N ALA A 101 -16.76 -11.24 3.30
CA ALA A 101 -16.82 -9.78 3.29
C ALA A 101 -16.45 -9.15 4.63
N SER A 102 -15.63 -8.10 4.61
CA SER A 102 -15.23 -7.32 5.77
C SER A 102 -15.36 -5.83 5.46
N ILE A 103 -15.65 -5.04 6.48
CA ILE A 103 -15.38 -3.60 6.48
C ILE A 103 -13.96 -3.37 6.95
N GLU A 104 -13.32 -2.34 6.43
CA GLU A 104 -11.96 -2.01 6.83
C GLU A 104 -11.74 -0.50 6.98
N ALA A 105 -10.83 -0.18 7.88
CA ALA A 105 -10.32 1.18 8.06
C ALA A 105 -8.80 1.12 8.21
N GLY A 106 -8.11 2.15 7.80
CA GLY A 106 -6.67 2.16 7.84
C GLY A 106 -6.09 3.54 7.60
N PHE A 107 -4.78 3.57 7.54
CA PHE A 107 -4.01 4.76 7.26
C PHE A 107 -2.92 4.43 6.25
N ILE A 108 -2.71 5.34 5.29
CA ILE A 108 -1.59 5.30 4.38
C ILE A 108 -0.76 6.57 4.51
N ARG A 109 0.54 6.41 4.44
CA ARG A 109 1.48 7.52 4.34
C ARG A 109 2.57 7.18 3.34
N ARG A 110 2.67 8.00 2.30
CA ARG A 110 3.80 8.00 1.37
C ARG A 110 4.69 9.21 1.69
N THR A 111 5.98 8.96 1.88
CA THR A 111 6.99 9.98 2.08
C THR A 111 7.99 9.86 0.94
N ALA A 112 8.22 10.93 0.19
CA ALA A 112 9.23 11.05 -0.85
C ALA A 112 10.55 11.61 -0.28
N ASP A 113 11.65 11.49 -1.04
CA ASP A 113 12.90 12.15 -0.71
C ASP A 113 12.69 13.67 -0.51
N PRO A 114 13.53 14.35 0.29
CA PRO A 114 13.31 15.76 0.65
C PRO A 114 13.12 16.68 -0.54
N GLU A 115 13.84 16.46 -1.64
CA GLU A 115 13.73 17.24 -2.87
C GLU A 115 12.36 17.06 -3.55
N PHE A 116 11.67 15.99 -3.23
CA PHE A 116 10.35 15.63 -3.77
C PHE A 116 9.27 15.56 -2.68
N ASP A 117 9.49 16.21 -1.54
CA ASP A 117 8.55 16.17 -0.41
C ASP A 117 7.13 16.60 -0.81
N ALA A 118 6.99 17.46 -1.80
CA ALA A 118 5.68 17.83 -2.36
C ALA A 118 4.84 16.64 -2.88
N GLN A 119 5.48 15.51 -3.18
CA GLN A 119 4.85 14.26 -3.58
C GLN A 119 4.40 13.39 -2.38
N SER A 120 4.75 13.82 -1.16
CA SER A 120 4.34 13.11 0.05
C SER A 120 2.86 13.31 0.33
N VAL A 121 2.19 12.21 0.72
CA VAL A 121 0.75 12.22 1.01
C VAL A 121 0.44 11.28 2.16
N GLY A 122 -0.47 11.68 3.03
CA GLY A 122 -1.08 10.83 4.05
C GLY A 122 -2.59 10.90 3.98
N ALA A 123 -3.28 9.77 4.17
CA ALA A 123 -4.73 9.70 4.14
C ALA A 123 -5.26 8.59 5.06
N VAL A 124 -6.48 8.78 5.55
CA VAL A 124 -7.27 7.72 6.18
C VAL A 124 -7.99 6.95 5.08
N ARG A 125 -8.04 5.63 5.20
CA ARG A 125 -8.79 4.73 4.32
C ARG A 125 -9.99 4.18 5.05
N ILE A 126 -11.13 4.14 4.37
CA ILE A 126 -12.36 3.54 4.88
C ILE A 126 -13.03 2.82 3.72
N GLY A 127 -13.37 1.54 3.91
CA GLY A 127 -13.98 0.79 2.83
C GLY A 127 -14.34 -0.64 3.20
N ALA A 128 -14.27 -1.49 2.19
CA ALA A 128 -14.60 -2.89 2.32
C ALA A 128 -13.63 -3.77 1.51
N ARG A 129 -13.55 -5.02 1.92
CA ARG A 129 -12.87 -6.08 1.18
C ARG A 129 -13.73 -7.32 1.08
N SER A 130 -13.53 -8.07 0.02
CA SER A 130 -14.14 -9.36 -0.18
C SER A 130 -13.10 -10.42 -0.51
N PHE A 131 -13.41 -11.66 -0.10
CA PHE A 131 -12.57 -12.82 -0.32
C PHE A 131 -13.30 -13.83 -1.19
N TYR A 132 -12.57 -14.47 -2.07
CA TYR A 132 -13.10 -15.52 -2.91
C TYR A 132 -12.11 -16.68 -3.02
N GLU A 133 -12.48 -17.86 -2.57
CA GLU A 133 -11.69 -19.06 -2.72
C GLU A 133 -11.85 -19.61 -4.14
N ILE A 134 -10.75 -19.66 -4.91
CA ILE A 134 -10.72 -20.11 -6.30
C ILE A 134 -10.24 -21.57 -6.42
N GLY A 135 -9.88 -22.19 -5.30
CA GLY A 135 -9.44 -23.56 -5.22
C GLY A 135 -8.85 -23.90 -3.86
N PRO A 136 -8.46 -25.14 -3.61
CA PRO A 136 -7.86 -25.55 -2.35
C PRO A 136 -6.59 -24.77 -2.04
N GLY A 137 -6.67 -23.86 -1.05
CA GLY A 137 -5.54 -23.04 -0.62
C GLY A 137 -5.20 -21.85 -1.54
N ALA A 138 -6.13 -21.44 -2.40
CA ALA A 138 -5.98 -20.24 -3.22
C ALA A 138 -7.13 -19.27 -2.98
N THR A 139 -6.82 -18.04 -2.57
CA THR A 139 -7.79 -17.00 -2.24
C THR A 139 -7.49 -15.75 -3.02
N VAL A 140 -8.51 -15.17 -3.63
CA VAL A 140 -8.50 -13.85 -4.24
C VAL A 140 -9.12 -12.85 -3.28
N LEU A 141 -8.50 -11.69 -3.15
CA LEU A 141 -8.93 -10.57 -2.32
C LEU A 141 -9.23 -9.37 -3.21
N PHE A 142 -10.38 -8.74 -3.02
CA PHE A 142 -10.74 -7.45 -3.60
C PHE A 142 -10.87 -6.41 -2.49
N ARG A 143 -10.36 -5.20 -2.72
CA ARG A 143 -10.50 -4.05 -1.83
C ARG A 143 -11.03 -2.85 -2.59
N ALA A 144 -11.92 -2.10 -1.95
CA ALA A 144 -12.40 -0.82 -2.45
C ALA A 144 -12.53 0.16 -1.28
N ASN A 145 -11.74 1.23 -1.34
CA ASN A 145 -11.63 2.19 -0.25
C ASN A 145 -11.79 3.62 -0.76
N TYR A 146 -12.39 4.42 0.08
CA TYR A 146 -12.36 5.88 0.02
C TYR A 146 -11.17 6.38 0.82
N LEU A 147 -10.42 7.33 0.25
CA LEU A 147 -9.33 8.02 0.94
C LEU A 147 -9.87 9.33 1.52
N ALA A 148 -10.07 9.34 2.82
CA ALA A 148 -10.59 10.48 3.55
C ALA A 148 -9.48 11.45 3.95
N ALA A 149 -9.77 12.74 3.84
CA ALA A 149 -8.92 13.83 4.30
C ALA A 149 -7.44 13.70 3.90
N PRO A 150 -7.10 13.47 2.60
CA PRO A 150 -5.71 13.39 2.21
C PRO A 150 -4.99 14.70 2.50
N LYS A 151 -3.80 14.58 3.09
CA LYS A 151 -2.90 15.70 3.39
C LYS A 151 -1.67 15.58 2.50
N PHE A 152 -1.30 16.67 1.85
CA PHE A 152 -0.17 16.77 0.94
C PHE A 152 0.89 17.70 1.52
N SER A 153 2.16 17.28 1.52
CA SER A 153 3.26 18.19 1.90
C SER A 153 3.39 19.37 0.94
N GLY A 154 3.13 19.16 -0.35
CA GLY A 154 3.09 20.21 -1.36
C GLY A 154 1.82 21.09 -1.36
N GLY A 155 0.99 20.99 -0.32
CA GLY A 155 -0.23 21.76 -0.18
C GLY A 155 -1.38 21.31 -1.09
N GLY A 156 -2.52 22.01 -1.00
CA GLY A 156 -3.76 21.67 -1.69
C GLY A 156 -4.67 20.81 -0.84
N HIS A 157 -5.81 20.47 -1.39
CA HIS A 157 -6.79 19.55 -0.80
C HIS A 157 -7.25 18.53 -1.84
N ALA A 158 -7.95 17.50 -1.43
CA ALA A 158 -8.50 16.53 -2.35
C ALA A 158 -10.02 16.49 -2.24
N GLY A 159 -10.64 16.31 -3.39
CA GLY A 159 -12.02 15.88 -3.51
C GLY A 159 -12.13 14.36 -3.35
N PHE A 160 -12.93 13.74 -4.22
CA PHE A 160 -13.10 12.27 -4.22
C PHE A 160 -11.80 11.55 -4.53
N SER A 161 -11.44 10.61 -3.67
CA SER A 161 -10.19 9.84 -3.79
C SER A 161 -10.45 8.38 -3.47
N ILE A 162 -9.91 7.48 -4.28
CA ILE A 162 -10.14 6.03 -4.19
C ILE A 162 -8.84 5.25 -4.14
N ASP A 163 -8.94 4.08 -3.52
CA ASP A 163 -7.89 3.08 -3.48
C ASP A 163 -8.54 1.70 -3.72
N LEU A 164 -8.14 1.05 -4.79
CA LEU A 164 -8.63 -0.25 -5.20
C LEU A 164 -7.50 -1.27 -5.11
N GLY A 165 -7.81 -2.47 -4.63
CA GLY A 165 -6.84 -3.54 -4.47
C GLY A 165 -7.36 -4.87 -5.00
N LEU A 166 -6.46 -5.61 -5.61
CA LEU A 166 -6.62 -7.02 -5.96
C LEU A 166 -5.45 -7.79 -5.33
N GLY A 167 -5.75 -8.86 -4.63
CA GLY A 167 -4.76 -9.74 -4.02
C GLY A 167 -4.98 -11.19 -4.42
N LEU A 168 -3.91 -11.95 -4.43
CA LEU A 168 -3.91 -13.40 -4.57
C LEU A 168 -3.00 -13.97 -3.49
N ASP A 169 -3.50 -14.94 -2.75
CA ASP A 169 -2.75 -15.77 -1.81
C ASP A 169 -2.89 -17.22 -2.23
N VAL A 170 -1.77 -17.92 -2.38
CA VAL A 170 -1.74 -19.34 -2.77
C VAL A 170 -0.86 -20.09 -1.79
N ARG A 171 -1.40 -21.08 -1.11
CA ARG A 171 -0.63 -21.99 -0.27
C ARG A 171 0.26 -22.87 -1.16
N LEU A 172 1.56 -22.75 -1.02
CA LEU A 172 2.55 -23.52 -1.78
C LEU A 172 2.90 -24.83 -1.07
N ALA A 173 3.22 -24.76 0.22
CA ALA A 173 3.53 -25.93 1.03
C ALA A 173 3.42 -25.61 2.53
N GLY A 174 2.72 -26.42 3.29
CA GLY A 174 2.59 -26.24 4.74
C GLY A 174 2.12 -24.83 5.12
N ARG A 175 3.02 -24.04 5.66
CA ARG A 175 2.79 -22.65 6.09
C ARG A 175 3.34 -21.60 5.10
N LEU A 176 3.91 -22.04 3.99
CA LEU A 176 4.46 -21.18 2.96
C LEU A 176 3.38 -20.82 1.94
N HIS A 177 3.26 -19.52 1.67
CA HIS A 177 2.34 -18.94 0.72
C HIS A 177 3.08 -18.14 -0.35
N GLY A 178 2.61 -18.21 -1.58
CA GLY A 178 2.93 -17.28 -2.64
C GLY A 178 1.88 -16.16 -2.62
N THR A 179 2.32 -14.91 -2.69
CA THR A 179 1.43 -13.76 -2.67
C THR A 179 1.64 -12.88 -3.89
N ALA A 180 0.55 -12.38 -4.46
CA ALA A 180 0.59 -11.33 -5.46
C ALA A 180 -0.46 -10.29 -5.11
N ALA A 181 -0.18 -9.02 -5.37
CA ALA A 181 -1.12 -7.93 -5.14
C ALA A 181 -0.96 -6.85 -6.19
N TYR A 182 -2.07 -6.22 -6.53
CA TYR A 182 -2.12 -5.03 -7.36
C TYR A 182 -2.97 -3.99 -6.66
N ALA A 183 -2.45 -2.78 -6.52
CA ALA A 183 -3.15 -1.65 -5.95
C ALA A 183 -3.20 -0.51 -6.97
N PHE A 184 -4.35 0.13 -7.09
CA PHE A 184 -4.57 1.34 -7.87
C PHE A 184 -5.10 2.41 -6.93
N GLN A 185 -4.47 3.58 -6.96
CA GLN A 185 -4.85 4.74 -6.18
C GLN A 185 -5.08 5.94 -7.09
N ARG A 186 -6.18 6.64 -6.88
CA ARG A 186 -6.44 7.93 -7.51
C ARG A 186 -6.86 8.94 -6.47
N ILE A 187 -6.13 10.04 -6.39
CA ILE A 187 -6.41 11.17 -5.51
C ILE A 187 -6.70 12.39 -6.38
N ASN A 188 -7.94 12.87 -6.36
CA ASN A 188 -8.32 14.06 -7.10
C ASN A 188 -7.88 15.32 -6.32
N ARG A 189 -6.57 15.58 -6.37
CA ARG A 189 -5.95 16.74 -5.74
C ARG A 189 -6.34 18.01 -6.47
N LYS A 190 -6.61 19.07 -5.70
CA LYS A 190 -6.73 20.44 -6.16
C LYS A 190 -5.67 21.28 -5.49
N THR A 191 -5.01 22.14 -6.25
CA THR A 191 -3.90 22.97 -5.78
C THR A 191 -3.96 24.34 -6.40
N ASN A 192 -3.32 25.31 -5.77
CA ASN A 192 -3.26 26.70 -6.26
C ASN A 192 -1.78 27.15 -6.33
N PRO A 193 -1.03 26.69 -7.35
CA PRO A 193 0.36 27.07 -7.51
C PRO A 193 0.43 28.55 -7.94
N GLY A 194 1.05 29.39 -7.09
CA GLY A 194 1.26 30.81 -7.38
C GLY A 194 0.07 31.73 -7.18
N GLY A 195 -1.05 31.26 -6.56
CA GLY A 195 -2.17 32.13 -6.21
C GLY A 195 -3.08 32.55 -7.35
N THR A 196 -2.92 32.01 -8.55
CA THR A 196 -3.66 32.40 -9.77
C THR A 196 -5.01 31.73 -9.93
N GLY A 197 -5.39 30.88 -9.01
CA GLY A 197 -6.62 30.09 -9.04
C GLY A 197 -6.38 28.61 -8.78
N GLU A 198 -7.43 27.90 -8.42
CA GLU A 198 -7.37 26.48 -8.13
C GLU A 198 -7.35 25.67 -9.43
N ILE A 199 -6.44 24.71 -9.53
CA ILE A 199 -6.35 23.77 -10.65
C ILE A 199 -6.53 22.34 -10.18
N ASP A 200 -7.11 21.50 -11.01
CA ASP A 200 -7.20 20.07 -10.80
C ASP A 200 -5.87 19.42 -11.14
N ALA A 201 -5.24 18.78 -10.15
CA ALA A 201 -3.97 18.08 -10.27
C ALA A 201 -4.10 16.62 -9.77
N PRO A 202 -4.90 15.76 -10.44
CA PRO A 202 -5.09 14.39 -9.99
C PRO A 202 -3.78 13.61 -9.99
N ILE A 203 -3.59 12.85 -8.92
CA ILE A 203 -2.49 11.92 -8.74
C ILE A 203 -3.01 10.51 -8.95
N GLN A 204 -2.31 9.72 -9.74
CA GLN A 204 -2.58 8.30 -9.96
C GLN A 204 -1.33 7.49 -9.61
N GLY A 205 -1.52 6.41 -8.89
CA GLY A 205 -0.46 5.47 -8.56
C GLY A 205 -0.93 4.03 -8.75
N THR A 206 -0.04 3.18 -9.20
CA THR A 206 -0.23 1.74 -9.18
C THR A 206 0.97 1.07 -8.54
N VAL A 207 0.72 0.00 -7.78
CA VAL A 207 1.77 -0.83 -7.23
C VAL A 207 1.37 -2.30 -7.43
N ALA A 208 2.19 -3.05 -8.16
CA ALA A 208 2.11 -4.49 -8.24
C ALA A 208 3.17 -5.09 -7.31
N ARG A 209 2.80 -6.09 -6.53
CA ARG A 209 3.70 -6.76 -5.59
C ARG A 209 3.61 -8.27 -5.79
N VAL A 210 4.73 -8.96 -5.67
CA VAL A 210 4.80 -10.41 -5.67
C VAL A 210 5.82 -10.87 -4.64
N GLY A 211 5.53 -11.93 -3.93
CA GLY A 211 6.42 -12.40 -2.89
C GLY A 211 6.00 -13.69 -2.23
N LEU A 212 6.64 -13.97 -1.12
CA LEU A 212 6.39 -15.12 -0.29
C LEU A 212 5.96 -14.68 1.11
N ALA A 213 5.14 -15.46 1.76
CA ALA A 213 4.73 -15.23 3.14
C ALA A 213 4.73 -16.55 3.92
N VAL A 214 4.95 -16.45 5.22
CA VAL A 214 4.92 -17.59 6.15
C VAL A 214 3.85 -17.34 7.20
N GLY A 215 2.94 -18.29 7.37
CA GLY A 215 1.90 -18.29 8.40
C GLY A 215 2.35 -19.01 9.69
N PHE A 216 1.88 -18.52 10.85
CA PHE A 216 2.19 -19.07 12.18
C PHE A 216 0.91 -19.33 12.98
#